data_c3650b931666419178781e5280d7ef84
#
_entry.id   c3650b931666419178781e5280d7ef84
#
_cell.length_a   1.000
_cell.length_b   1.000
_cell.length_c   1.000
_cell.angle_alpha   90.00
_cell.angle_beta   90.00
_cell.angle_gamma   90.00
#
_symmetry.space_group_name_H-M   'P 1'
#
loop_
_entity.id
_entity.type
_entity.pdbx_description
1 polymer ?
#
loop_
_entity_poly.entity_id
_entity_poly.type
_entity_poly.pdbx_seq_one_letter_code
_entity_poly.pdbx_strand_id
1 'polypeptide(L)'
;MDKLSIEAVPGGEGIRILRLDGPLTLRGLTEFQSIVRDGEEPITIVNLTKVPFMDSAGLGALMGVHTSSQKLGRKYAVVGASDRVRTLFGVAGIEKILVTYDTVEDAKKALSAS
;
A
#
# COMPACT_ATOMS: atom_id res chain seq x y z
N MET A 1 7.57 21.70 1.99
CA MET A 1 6.38 21.10 2.56
C MET A 1 6.17 19.72 2.04
N ASP A 2 6.00 18.83 2.97
CA ASP A 2 5.91 17.41 2.61
C ASP A 2 4.56 17.11 1.97
N LYS A 3 4.61 16.82 0.71
CA LYS A 3 3.43 16.46 -0.05
C LYS A 3 3.62 15.05 -0.59
N LEU A 4 2.59 14.23 -0.45
CA LEU A 4 2.63 12.87 -0.97
C LEU A 4 2.73 12.91 -2.49
N SER A 5 3.66 12.14 -3.03
CA SER A 5 3.81 11.90 -4.45
C SER A 5 3.60 10.41 -4.68
N ILE A 6 2.82 10.06 -5.69
CA ILE A 6 2.51 8.67 -6.01
C ILE A 6 2.88 8.40 -7.46
N GLU A 7 3.68 7.37 -7.67
CA GLU A 7 4.07 6.93 -9.00
C GLU A 7 3.59 5.49 -9.19
N ALA A 8 2.79 5.25 -10.21
CA ALA A 8 2.33 3.91 -10.54
C ALA A 8 3.24 3.36 -11.64
N VAL A 9 3.91 2.25 -11.37
CA VAL A 9 4.83 1.62 -12.33
C VAL A 9 4.47 0.15 -12.50
N PRO A 10 4.76 -0.43 -13.69
CA PRO A 10 4.54 -1.86 -13.87
C PRO A 10 5.53 -2.66 -13.02
N GLY A 11 5.04 -3.76 -12.43
CA GLY A 11 5.86 -4.62 -11.59
C GLY A 11 6.08 -6.00 -12.19
N GLY A 12 5.68 -6.19 -13.43
CA GLY A 12 5.66 -7.48 -14.09
C GLY A 12 4.26 -7.79 -14.56
N GLU A 13 4.05 -8.95 -15.13
CA GLU A 13 2.77 -9.32 -15.68
C GLU A 13 1.68 -9.32 -14.60
N GLY A 14 0.66 -8.50 -14.80
CA GLY A 14 -0.47 -8.39 -13.89
C GLY A 14 -0.17 -7.70 -12.58
N ILE A 15 1.00 -7.09 -12.44
CA ILE A 15 1.42 -6.44 -11.20
C ILE A 15 1.59 -4.95 -11.40
N ARG A 16 1.01 -4.18 -10.51
CA ARG A 16 1.16 -2.73 -10.43
C ARG A 16 1.83 -2.39 -9.12
N ILE A 17 2.86 -1.54 -9.17
CA ILE A 17 3.53 -1.04 -7.98
C ILE A 17 3.20 0.43 -7.81
N LEU A 18 2.67 0.79 -6.65
CA LEU A 18 2.43 2.20 -6.30
C LEU A 18 3.57 2.64 -5.38
N ARG A 19 4.43 3.51 -5.87
CA ARG A 19 5.54 4.07 -5.11
C ARG A 19 5.07 5.35 -4.45
N LEU A 20 4.99 5.34 -3.14
CA LEU A 20 4.60 6.51 -2.37
C LEU A 20 5.84 7.20 -1.84
N ASP A 21 5.89 8.53 -1.98
CA ASP A 21 7.00 9.35 -1.49
C ASP A 21 6.39 10.52 -0.73
N GLY A 22 6.64 10.58 0.58
CA GLY A 22 6.07 11.57 1.46
C GLY A 22 5.06 10.97 2.42
N PRO A 23 4.50 11.78 3.32
CA PRO A 23 3.57 11.27 4.33
C PRO A 23 2.23 10.87 3.72
N LEU A 24 1.69 9.75 4.20
CA LEU A 24 0.36 9.31 3.80
C LEU A 24 -0.64 9.77 4.86
N THR A 25 -1.27 10.91 4.60
CA THR A 25 -2.16 11.57 5.54
C THR A 25 -3.45 11.97 4.84
N LEU A 26 -4.35 12.59 5.60
CA LEU A 26 -5.61 13.09 5.06
C LEU A 26 -5.39 13.94 3.80
N ARG A 27 -4.29 14.68 3.73
CA ARG A 27 -4.00 15.59 2.63
C ARG A 27 -3.85 14.90 1.27
N GLY A 28 -3.24 13.70 1.26
CA GLY A 28 -3.04 12.95 0.02
C GLY A 28 -4.05 11.83 -0.21
N LEU A 29 -5.05 11.75 0.65
CA LEU A 29 -5.95 10.62 0.70
C LEU A 29 -6.75 10.41 -0.58
N THR A 30 -7.35 11.47 -1.10
CA THR A 30 -8.21 11.39 -2.28
C THR A 30 -7.44 10.90 -3.50
N GLU A 31 -6.23 11.45 -3.69
CA GLU A 31 -5.38 11.03 -4.80
C GLU A 31 -4.99 9.56 -4.70
N PHE A 32 -4.58 9.13 -3.50
CA PHE A 32 -4.22 7.73 -3.28
C PHE A 32 -5.40 6.81 -3.55
N GLN A 33 -6.56 7.12 -3.00
CA GLN A 33 -7.76 6.31 -3.20
C GLN A 33 -8.17 6.24 -4.66
N SER A 34 -8.05 7.35 -5.37
CA SER A 34 -8.39 7.42 -6.80
C SER A 34 -7.47 6.51 -7.62
N ILE A 35 -6.16 6.58 -7.36
CA ILE A 35 -5.19 5.76 -8.08
C ILE A 35 -5.43 4.26 -7.81
N VAL A 36 -5.69 3.91 -6.57
CA VAL A 36 -5.98 2.51 -6.21
C VAL A 36 -7.22 2.02 -6.94
N ARG A 37 -8.28 2.82 -6.93
CA ARG A 37 -9.55 2.45 -7.54
C ARG A 37 -9.46 2.30 -9.05
N ASP A 38 -8.69 3.15 -9.70
CA ASP A 38 -8.65 3.21 -11.16
C ASP A 38 -7.79 2.11 -11.80
N GLY A 39 -7.04 1.36 -11.01
CA GLY A 39 -6.23 0.28 -11.53
C GLY A 39 -7.05 -0.97 -11.83
N GLU A 40 -6.61 -1.71 -12.83
CA GLU A 40 -7.27 -2.95 -13.26
C GLU A 40 -6.40 -4.19 -13.02
N GLU A 41 -5.16 -4.01 -12.62
CA GLU A 41 -4.24 -5.12 -12.40
C GLU A 41 -4.74 -6.03 -11.29
N PRO A 42 -4.58 -7.35 -11.43
CA PRO A 42 -4.99 -8.28 -10.38
C PRO A 42 -4.13 -8.20 -9.11
N ILE A 43 -2.92 -7.64 -9.20
CA ILE A 43 -2.01 -7.54 -8.07
C ILE A 43 -1.53 -6.09 -7.94
N THR A 44 -1.68 -5.52 -6.74
CA THR A 44 -1.18 -4.18 -6.42
C THR A 44 -0.22 -4.26 -5.24
N ILE A 45 0.98 -3.70 -5.40
CA ILE A 45 1.97 -3.61 -4.33
C ILE A 45 2.13 -2.14 -3.97
N VAL A 46 1.86 -1.81 -2.71
CA VAL A 46 1.99 -0.44 -2.21
C VAL A 46 3.34 -0.32 -1.52
N ASN A 47 4.25 0.43 -2.11
CA ASN A 47 5.62 0.59 -1.60
C ASN A 47 5.70 1.82 -0.70
N LEU A 48 5.92 1.57 0.59
CA LEU A 48 5.98 2.61 1.63
C LEU A 48 7.41 2.97 2.03
N THR A 49 8.41 2.53 1.27
CA THR A 49 9.82 2.75 1.63
C THR A 49 10.13 4.22 1.88
N LYS A 50 9.50 5.12 1.16
CA LYS A 50 9.71 6.57 1.27
C LYS A 50 8.57 7.29 1.99
N VAL A 51 7.82 6.59 2.81
CA VAL A 51 6.75 7.18 3.62
C VAL A 51 7.26 7.32 5.06
N PRO A 52 7.56 8.56 5.51
CA PRO A 52 8.14 8.76 6.85
C PRO A 52 7.14 8.58 7.98
N PHE A 53 5.86 8.85 7.72
CA PHE A 53 4.81 8.65 8.71
C PHE A 53 3.44 8.67 8.04
N MET A 54 2.44 8.30 8.79
CA MET A 54 1.05 8.39 8.36
C MET A 54 0.15 8.69 9.56
N ASP A 55 -1.03 9.23 9.29
CA ASP A 55 -2.04 9.47 10.30
C ASP A 55 -3.15 8.41 10.20
N SER A 56 -4.20 8.59 10.98
CA SER A 56 -5.32 7.64 10.98
C SER A 56 -6.02 7.55 9.62
N ALA A 57 -6.04 8.65 8.86
CA ALA A 57 -6.62 8.63 7.52
C ALA A 57 -5.77 7.77 6.58
N GLY A 58 -4.44 7.83 6.72
CA GLY A 58 -3.53 6.97 5.95
C GLY A 58 -3.72 5.50 6.28
N LEU A 59 -3.83 5.19 7.57
CA LEU A 59 -4.12 3.82 8.01
C LEU A 59 -5.44 3.33 7.44
N GLY A 60 -6.47 4.17 7.47
CA GLY A 60 -7.76 3.86 6.89
C GLY A 60 -7.69 3.61 5.38
N ALA A 61 -6.85 4.38 4.69
CA ALA A 61 -6.65 4.20 3.25
C ALA A 61 -6.04 2.84 2.94
N LEU A 62 -5.06 2.39 3.73
CA LEU A 62 -4.48 1.06 3.55
C LEU A 62 -5.49 -0.04 3.83
N MET A 63 -6.31 0.12 4.85
CA MET A 63 -7.39 -0.82 5.12
C MET A 63 -8.40 -0.82 3.97
N GLY A 64 -8.59 0.32 3.31
CA GLY A 64 -9.43 0.41 2.12
C GLY A 64 -8.89 -0.43 0.97
N VAL A 65 -7.56 -0.46 0.80
CA VAL A 65 -6.93 -1.32 -0.21
C VAL A 65 -7.22 -2.79 0.10
N HIS A 66 -7.09 -3.18 1.37
CA HIS A 66 -7.38 -4.54 1.80
C HIS A 66 -8.83 -4.93 1.48
N THR A 67 -9.77 -4.12 1.91
CA THR A 67 -11.19 -4.37 1.72
C THR A 67 -11.56 -4.43 0.24
N SER A 68 -11.07 -3.46 -0.54
CA SER A 68 -11.32 -3.38 -1.97
C SER A 68 -10.75 -4.59 -2.71
N SER A 69 -9.54 -5.01 -2.34
CA SER A 69 -8.91 -6.17 -2.97
C SER A 69 -9.70 -7.45 -2.71
N GLN A 70 -10.15 -7.65 -1.48
CA GLN A 70 -10.97 -8.80 -1.14
C GLN A 70 -12.29 -8.79 -1.93
N LYS A 71 -12.92 -7.63 -1.99
CA LYS A 71 -14.20 -7.49 -2.67
C LYS A 71 -14.10 -7.78 -4.16
N LEU A 72 -12.99 -7.39 -4.78
CA LEU A 72 -12.79 -7.56 -6.23
C LEU A 72 -12.05 -8.84 -6.59
N GLY A 73 -11.71 -9.67 -5.62
CA GLY A 73 -10.96 -10.90 -5.88
C GLY A 73 -9.53 -10.64 -6.34
N ARG A 74 -8.94 -9.53 -5.92
CA ARG A 74 -7.59 -9.14 -6.27
C ARG A 74 -6.63 -9.39 -5.11
N LYS A 75 -5.33 -9.32 -5.41
CA LYS A 75 -4.29 -9.46 -4.40
C LYS A 75 -3.60 -8.13 -4.19
N TYR A 76 -3.08 -7.93 -3.01
CA TYR A 76 -2.28 -6.74 -2.71
C TYR A 76 -1.23 -7.08 -1.66
N ALA A 77 -0.23 -6.21 -1.54
CA ALA A 77 0.71 -6.23 -0.44
C ALA A 77 1.16 -4.81 -0.16
N VAL A 78 1.54 -4.56 1.10
CA VAL A 78 2.17 -3.33 1.53
C VAL A 78 3.60 -3.67 1.88
N VAL A 79 4.57 -2.98 1.29
CA VAL A 79 6.00 -3.32 1.48
C VAL A 79 6.80 -2.12 1.97
N GLY A 80 7.90 -2.41 2.64
CA GLY A 80 8.89 -1.40 2.99
C GLY A 80 8.48 -0.44 4.10
N ALA A 81 7.49 -0.82 4.92
CA ALA A 81 7.07 0.05 6.03
C ALA A 81 8.23 0.25 7.00
N SER A 82 8.47 1.52 7.38
CA SER A 82 9.47 1.85 8.39
C SER A 82 9.04 1.32 9.77
N ASP A 83 9.99 1.28 10.71
CA ASP A 83 9.67 0.89 12.08
C ASP A 83 8.57 1.77 12.67
N ARG A 84 8.63 3.06 12.39
CA ARG A 84 7.63 4.02 12.86
C ARG A 84 6.25 3.68 12.32
N VAL A 85 6.16 3.36 11.04
CA VAL A 85 4.89 3.00 10.40
C VAL A 85 4.39 1.64 10.91
N ARG A 86 5.29 0.68 11.07
CA ARG A 86 4.93 -0.63 11.64
C ARG A 86 4.38 -0.50 13.06
N THR A 87 4.97 0.38 13.85
CA THR A 87 4.47 0.65 15.20
C THR A 87 3.02 1.15 15.15
N LEU A 88 2.72 2.02 14.18
CA LEU A 88 1.36 2.50 14.00
C LEU A 88 0.40 1.36 13.63
N PHE A 89 0.83 0.43 12.80
CA PHE A 89 0.02 -0.73 12.46
C PHE A 89 -0.32 -1.54 13.72
N GLY A 90 0.65 -1.74 14.59
CA GLY A 90 0.44 -2.47 15.84
C GLY A 90 -0.52 -1.74 16.77
N VAL A 91 -0.32 -0.44 16.95
CA VAL A 91 -1.19 0.37 17.82
C VAL A 91 -2.63 0.39 17.29
N ALA A 92 -2.78 0.47 15.98
CA ALA A 92 -4.10 0.49 15.35
C ALA A 92 -4.75 -0.90 15.26
N GLY A 93 -4.00 -1.95 15.58
CA GLY A 93 -4.51 -3.32 15.54
C GLY A 93 -4.70 -3.88 14.15
N ILE A 94 -4.04 -3.31 13.14
CA ILE A 94 -4.22 -3.76 11.75
C ILE A 94 -3.04 -4.55 11.20
N GLU A 95 -1.96 -4.72 11.98
CA GLU A 95 -0.77 -5.41 11.49
C GLU A 95 -1.03 -6.87 11.10
N LYS A 96 -2.00 -7.52 11.74
CA LYS A 96 -2.35 -8.90 11.43
C LYS A 96 -3.36 -9.01 10.30
N ILE A 97 -3.96 -7.91 9.91
CA ILE A 97 -4.98 -7.87 8.86
C ILE A 97 -4.32 -7.56 7.52
N LEU A 98 -3.41 -6.58 7.51
CA LEU A 98 -2.73 -6.17 6.28
C LEU A 98 -1.76 -7.25 5.81
N VAL A 99 -1.71 -7.45 4.50
CA VAL A 99 -0.72 -8.31 3.87
C VAL A 99 0.55 -7.49 3.69
N THR A 100 1.60 -7.81 4.43
CA THR A 100 2.84 -7.03 4.42
C THR A 100 4.05 -7.90 4.11
N TYR A 101 5.02 -7.32 3.43
CA TYR A 101 6.32 -7.94 3.18
C TYR A 101 7.39 -6.87 3.33
N ASP A 102 8.63 -7.30 3.51
CA ASP A 102 9.74 -6.37 3.69
C ASP A 102 10.09 -5.66 2.38
N THR A 103 10.05 -6.37 1.27
CA THR A 103 10.49 -5.84 -0.02
C THR A 103 9.49 -6.13 -1.11
N VAL A 104 9.60 -5.36 -2.21
CA VAL A 104 8.82 -5.60 -3.41
C VAL A 104 9.06 -7.02 -3.95
N GLU A 105 10.31 -7.47 -3.93
CA GLU A 105 10.66 -8.80 -4.45
C GLU A 105 9.97 -9.92 -3.65
N ASP A 106 9.97 -9.79 -2.32
CA ASP A 106 9.29 -10.76 -1.47
C ASP A 106 7.79 -10.81 -1.77
N ALA A 107 7.17 -9.64 -1.94
CA ALA A 107 5.75 -9.55 -2.25
C ALA A 107 5.44 -10.18 -3.61
N LYS A 108 6.26 -9.91 -4.62
CA LYS A 108 6.07 -10.49 -5.96
C LYS A 108 6.11 -12.01 -5.90
N LYS A 109 7.10 -12.56 -5.21
CA LYS A 109 7.23 -14.01 -5.04
C LYS A 109 5.98 -14.61 -4.40
N ALA A 110 5.55 -14.04 -3.29
CA ALA A 110 4.42 -14.56 -2.54
C ALA A 110 3.11 -14.46 -3.32
N LEU A 111 2.88 -13.33 -3.99
CA LEU A 111 1.60 -13.08 -4.65
C LEU A 111 1.50 -13.74 -6.02
N SER A 112 2.62 -13.99 -6.65
CA SER A 112 2.64 -14.63 -7.97
C SER A 112 2.67 -16.15 -7.89
N ALA A 113 2.85 -16.74 -6.73
CA ALA A 113 3.05 -18.16 -6.52
C ALA A 113 1.76 -18.98 -6.42
N SER A 114 0.63 -18.40 -6.64
CA SER A 114 -0.66 -19.09 -6.48
C SER A 114 -1.05 -19.89 -7.72
#